data_308a620a54fa7d412786354929690236
#
_entry.id   308a620a54fa7d412786354929690236
#
_cell.length_a   1.000
_cell.length_b   1.000
_cell.length_c   1.000
_cell.angle_alpha   90.00
_cell.angle_beta   90.00
_cell.angle_gamma   90.00
#
_symmetry.space_group_name_H-M   'P 1'
#
loop_
_entity.id
_entity.type
_entity.pdbx_description
1 polymer ?
#
loop_
_entity_poly.entity_id
_entity_poly.type
_entity_poly.pdbx_seq_one_letter_code
_entity_poly.pdbx_strand_id
1 'polypeptide(L)'
;KEILAGEFRIGDQLVTKLPARTAYVRQLEFPFQDDKKIAAAIPFSLSTQLPVAIDHCATAMQRAQPTDKGATVKVAAVPTATLQSLLEPFESADVPLHLIDLSPFCYVAGLGEQIGDGLLICATDQETTVSLVQGGCLIDYRALPVTAKPAQAAQLQQLLREIRVLKQMA
;
A
#
# COMPACT_ATOMS: atom_id res chain seq x y z
N LYS A 1 -1.90 23.48 -11.99
CA LYS A 1 -0.81 23.81 -12.92
C LYS A 1 0.15 24.85 -12.32
N GLU A 2 -0.35 25.91 -11.70
CA GLU A 2 0.49 27.02 -11.17
C GLU A 2 1.34 26.64 -9.95
N ILE A 3 0.90 25.72 -9.07
CA ILE A 3 1.63 25.36 -7.84
C ILE A 3 2.89 24.56 -8.13
N LEU A 4 2.89 23.76 -9.19
CA LEU A 4 4.02 22.87 -9.54
C LEU A 4 4.87 23.40 -10.71
N ALA A 5 4.35 24.34 -11.49
CA ALA A 5 5.07 24.91 -12.63
C ALA A 5 6.25 25.77 -12.13
N GLY A 6 7.46 25.31 -12.35
CA GLY A 6 8.70 25.96 -11.92
C GLY A 6 9.39 25.36 -10.70
N GLU A 7 8.72 24.43 -9.98
CA GLU A 7 9.30 23.73 -8.85
C GLU A 7 10.08 22.46 -9.26
N PHE A 8 9.75 21.89 -10.45
CA PHE A 8 10.43 20.68 -10.95
C PHE A 8 11.76 20.99 -11.63
N ARG A 9 12.79 20.23 -11.25
CA ARG A 9 14.10 20.21 -11.87
C ARG A 9 14.29 18.93 -12.67
N ILE A 10 15.17 18.97 -13.66
CA ILE A 10 15.55 17.77 -14.42
C ILE A 10 16.15 16.75 -13.45
N GLY A 11 15.56 15.57 -13.38
CA GLY A 11 15.96 14.50 -12.46
C GLY A 11 15.12 14.37 -11.19
N ASP A 12 14.21 15.30 -10.91
CA ASP A 12 13.26 15.16 -9.81
C ASP A 12 12.29 14.01 -10.08
N GLN A 13 11.96 13.26 -9.03
CA GLN A 13 10.96 12.21 -9.08
C GLN A 13 9.73 12.60 -8.27
N LEU A 14 8.58 12.62 -8.92
CA LEU A 14 7.32 12.84 -8.26
C LEU A 14 6.73 11.50 -7.79
N VAL A 15 6.49 11.40 -6.51
CA VAL A 15 5.87 10.25 -5.87
C VAL A 15 4.54 10.67 -5.27
N THR A 16 3.50 9.87 -5.44
CA THR A 16 2.22 10.09 -4.77
C THR A 16 1.75 8.82 -4.06
N LYS A 17 0.80 9.02 -3.14
CA LYS A 17 0.22 7.91 -2.39
C LYS A 17 -1.21 7.63 -2.81
N LEU A 18 -1.58 6.36 -2.78
CA LEU A 18 -2.96 5.89 -2.76
C LEU A 18 -3.40 5.57 -1.34
N PRO A 19 -4.63 5.91 -0.94
CA PRO A 19 -5.20 5.41 0.31
C PRO A 19 -5.16 3.88 0.32
N ALA A 20 -4.70 3.30 1.43
CA ALA A 20 -4.53 1.85 1.55
C ALA A 20 -5.83 1.06 1.31
N ARG A 21 -6.98 1.68 1.60
CA ARG A 21 -8.31 1.09 1.41
C ARG A 21 -8.72 0.94 -0.05
N THR A 22 -8.05 1.61 -0.97
CA THR A 22 -8.34 1.54 -2.42
C THR A 22 -7.69 0.35 -3.09
N ALA A 23 -6.81 -0.36 -2.40
CA ALA A 23 -6.11 -1.53 -2.89
C ALA A 23 -6.53 -2.80 -2.16
N TYR A 24 -6.54 -3.90 -2.88
CA TYR A 24 -6.66 -5.25 -2.33
C TYR A 24 -5.25 -5.82 -2.18
N VAL A 25 -4.77 -5.91 -0.94
CA VAL A 25 -3.45 -6.50 -0.67
C VAL A 25 -3.61 -7.94 -0.23
N ARG A 26 -2.83 -8.84 -0.83
CA ARG A 26 -2.83 -10.26 -0.53
C ARG A 26 -1.39 -10.76 -0.38
N GLN A 27 -1.20 -11.67 0.52
CA GLN A 27 0.02 -12.45 0.62
C GLN A 27 -0.20 -13.77 -0.11
N LEU A 28 0.68 -14.08 -1.06
CA LEU A 28 0.65 -15.27 -1.88
C LEU A 28 1.89 -16.10 -1.62
N GLU A 29 1.75 -17.42 -1.69
CA GLU A 29 2.84 -18.37 -1.57
C GLU A 29 3.00 -19.12 -2.88
N PHE A 30 4.23 -19.25 -3.34
CA PHE A 30 4.57 -19.97 -4.56
C PHE A 30 5.64 -21.03 -4.28
N PRO A 31 5.55 -22.23 -4.91
CA PRO A 31 6.53 -23.30 -4.74
C PRO A 31 7.83 -23.07 -5.54
N PHE A 32 8.08 -21.85 -5.98
CA PHE A 32 9.26 -21.43 -6.74
C PHE A 32 9.66 -20.00 -6.33
N GLN A 33 10.92 -19.62 -6.64
CA GLN A 33 11.51 -18.35 -6.21
C GLN A 33 11.82 -17.40 -7.38
N ASP A 34 11.51 -17.79 -8.61
CA ASP A 34 11.75 -16.99 -9.81
C ASP A 34 10.71 -15.86 -9.93
N ASP A 35 11.17 -14.61 -9.79
CA ASP A 35 10.31 -13.42 -9.81
C ASP A 35 9.48 -13.31 -11.10
N LYS A 36 10.00 -13.74 -12.25
CA LYS A 36 9.26 -13.69 -13.53
C LYS A 36 8.12 -14.71 -13.55
N LYS A 37 8.38 -15.91 -13.03
CA LYS A 37 7.34 -16.95 -12.90
C LYS A 37 6.28 -16.54 -11.89
N ILE A 38 6.70 -15.95 -10.77
CA ILE A 38 5.79 -15.41 -9.76
C ILE A 38 4.90 -14.33 -10.38
N ALA A 39 5.47 -13.33 -11.05
CA ALA A 39 4.73 -12.26 -11.71
C ALA A 39 3.70 -12.80 -12.72
N ALA A 40 4.06 -13.82 -13.50
CA ALA A 40 3.14 -14.45 -14.46
C ALA A 40 2.00 -15.24 -13.78
N ALA A 41 2.23 -15.79 -12.57
CA ALA A 41 1.23 -16.56 -11.83
C ALA A 41 0.28 -15.70 -10.97
N ILE A 42 0.67 -14.46 -10.64
CA ILE A 42 -0.12 -13.56 -9.79
C ILE A 42 -1.56 -13.36 -10.30
N PRO A 43 -1.83 -13.02 -11.57
CA PRO A 43 -3.20 -12.79 -12.03
C PRO A 43 -4.09 -14.00 -11.79
N PHE A 44 -3.58 -15.20 -12.06
CA PHE A 44 -4.32 -16.44 -11.83
C PHE A 44 -4.61 -16.68 -10.35
N SER A 45 -3.60 -16.50 -9.49
CA SER A 45 -3.75 -16.69 -8.04
C SER A 45 -4.67 -15.67 -7.38
N LEU A 46 -4.72 -14.44 -7.91
CA LEU A 46 -5.59 -13.37 -7.40
C LEU A 46 -7.03 -13.47 -7.89
N SER A 47 -7.28 -14.07 -9.05
CA SER A 47 -8.61 -14.08 -9.69
C SER A 47 -9.73 -14.60 -8.78
N THR A 48 -9.41 -15.55 -7.90
CA THR A 48 -10.36 -16.14 -6.93
C THR A 48 -10.40 -15.42 -5.58
N GLN A 49 -9.50 -14.45 -5.34
CA GLN A 49 -9.33 -13.80 -4.04
C GLN A 49 -9.78 -12.33 -4.05
N LEU A 50 -10.14 -11.81 -5.21
CA LEU A 50 -10.60 -10.43 -5.37
C LEU A 50 -12.11 -10.37 -5.56
N PRO A 51 -12.77 -9.33 -5.01
CA PRO A 51 -14.19 -9.09 -5.24
C PRO A 51 -14.48 -8.48 -6.62
N VAL A 52 -13.46 -8.20 -7.41
CA VAL A 52 -13.51 -7.60 -8.75
C VAL A 52 -12.70 -8.44 -9.72
N ALA A 53 -13.04 -8.38 -11.02
CA ALA A 53 -12.28 -9.09 -12.05
C ALA A 53 -10.84 -8.56 -12.11
N ILE A 54 -9.87 -9.46 -12.14
CA ILE A 54 -8.44 -9.12 -12.15
C ILE A 54 -8.07 -8.28 -13.38
N ASP A 55 -8.73 -8.49 -14.51
CA ASP A 55 -8.51 -7.74 -15.76
C ASP A 55 -8.84 -6.25 -15.63
N HIS A 56 -9.60 -5.87 -14.61
CA HIS A 56 -9.90 -4.48 -14.27
C HIS A 56 -8.99 -3.91 -13.18
N CYS A 57 -7.90 -4.60 -12.84
CA CYS A 57 -6.95 -4.17 -11.84
C CYS A 57 -5.55 -4.04 -12.41
N ALA A 58 -4.84 -3.02 -11.98
CA ALA A 58 -3.38 -2.99 -12.05
C ALA A 58 -2.81 -3.70 -10.83
N THR A 59 -1.77 -4.50 -11.02
CA THR A 59 -1.12 -5.24 -9.94
C THR A 59 0.33 -4.84 -9.78
N ALA A 60 0.78 -4.76 -8.54
CA ALA A 60 2.18 -4.57 -8.19
C ALA A 60 2.55 -5.56 -7.08
N MET A 61 3.78 -6.05 -7.10
CA MET A 61 4.28 -6.96 -6.08
C MET A 61 5.53 -6.40 -5.40
N GLN A 62 5.68 -6.69 -4.12
CA GLN A 62 6.97 -6.56 -3.45
C GLN A 62 7.93 -7.64 -3.95
N ARG A 63 9.24 -7.40 -3.78
CA ARG A 63 10.23 -8.46 -4.04
C ARG A 63 9.87 -9.71 -3.25
N ALA A 64 9.87 -10.86 -3.93
CA ALA A 64 9.56 -12.14 -3.31
C ALA A 64 10.55 -12.45 -2.17
N GLN A 65 10.04 -12.92 -1.06
CA GLN A 65 10.84 -13.36 0.07
C GLN A 65 11.00 -14.88 -0.01
N PRO A 66 12.24 -15.39 -0.14
CA PRO A 66 12.49 -16.82 -0.17
C PRO A 66 12.03 -17.51 1.12
N THR A 67 11.47 -18.70 0.97
CA THR A 67 11.13 -19.62 2.06
C THR A 67 11.69 -20.99 1.78
N ASP A 68 11.68 -21.90 2.75
CA ASP A 68 12.15 -23.29 2.57
C ASP A 68 11.35 -24.06 1.50
N LYS A 69 10.12 -23.62 1.20
CA LYS A 69 9.21 -24.29 0.25
C LYS A 69 8.98 -23.49 -1.04
N GLY A 70 9.68 -22.37 -1.23
CA GLY A 70 9.49 -21.51 -2.39
C GLY A 70 9.66 -20.04 -2.06
N ALA A 71 8.64 -19.23 -2.28
CA ALA A 71 8.64 -17.80 -1.96
C ALA A 71 7.27 -17.30 -1.52
N THR A 72 7.31 -16.31 -0.64
CA THR A 72 6.14 -15.52 -0.25
C THR A 72 6.24 -14.13 -0.87
N VAL A 73 5.14 -13.61 -1.40
CA VAL A 73 5.08 -12.30 -2.01
C VAL A 73 3.82 -11.54 -1.55
N LYS A 74 3.97 -10.27 -1.24
CA LYS A 74 2.81 -9.38 -1.06
C LYS A 74 2.49 -8.72 -2.39
N VAL A 75 1.21 -8.80 -2.78
CA VAL A 75 0.70 -8.25 -4.02
C VAL A 75 -0.41 -7.28 -3.70
N ALA A 76 -0.33 -6.09 -4.30
CA ALA A 76 -1.41 -5.11 -4.30
C ALA A 76 -2.13 -5.17 -5.66
N ALA A 77 -3.45 -5.20 -5.64
CA ALA A 77 -4.29 -5.04 -6.81
C ALA A 77 -5.16 -3.79 -6.62
N VAL A 78 -5.08 -2.87 -7.56
CA VAL A 78 -5.81 -1.60 -7.53
C VAL A 78 -6.73 -1.53 -8.74
N PRO A 79 -8.04 -1.24 -8.58
CA PRO A 79 -8.92 -1.05 -9.72
C PRO A 79 -8.38 0.03 -10.67
N THR A 80 -8.33 -0.26 -11.95
CA THR A 80 -7.76 0.63 -12.98
C THR A 80 -8.48 1.99 -12.98
N ALA A 81 -9.79 2.00 -12.77
CA ALA A 81 -10.56 3.25 -12.66
C ALA A 81 -10.08 4.15 -11.50
N THR A 82 -9.68 3.55 -10.37
CA THR A 82 -9.12 4.30 -9.23
C THR A 82 -7.78 4.94 -9.58
N LEU A 83 -6.92 4.21 -10.29
CA LEU A 83 -5.64 4.74 -10.78
C LEU A 83 -5.85 5.85 -11.80
N GLN A 84 -6.76 5.67 -12.75
CA GLN A 84 -7.10 6.69 -13.75
C GLN A 84 -7.56 7.99 -13.09
N SER A 85 -8.47 7.91 -12.11
CA SER A 85 -8.94 9.09 -11.37
C SER A 85 -7.83 9.79 -10.58
N LEU A 86 -6.82 9.05 -10.12
CA LEU A 86 -5.63 9.62 -9.48
C LEU A 86 -4.70 10.29 -10.50
N LEU A 87 -4.52 9.67 -11.67
CA LEU A 87 -3.58 10.13 -12.70
C LEU A 87 -4.09 11.35 -13.46
N GLU A 88 -5.41 11.44 -13.70
CA GLU A 88 -6.03 12.51 -14.49
C GLU A 88 -5.59 13.94 -14.14
N PRO A 89 -5.50 14.37 -12.87
CA PRO A 89 -4.99 15.69 -12.52
C PRO A 89 -3.54 15.94 -12.93
N PHE A 90 -2.69 14.90 -12.83
CA PHE A 90 -1.27 14.97 -13.19
C PHE A 90 -1.09 15.04 -14.70
N GLU A 91 -1.78 14.18 -15.45
CA GLU A 91 -1.80 14.18 -16.90
C GLU A 91 -2.32 15.51 -17.47
N SER A 92 -3.44 16.02 -16.90
CA SER A 92 -4.02 17.30 -17.29
C SER A 92 -3.10 18.50 -17.02
N ALA A 93 -2.20 18.36 -16.05
CA ALA A 93 -1.21 19.37 -15.70
C ALA A 93 0.13 19.21 -16.45
N ASP A 94 0.27 18.14 -17.24
CA ASP A 94 1.52 17.74 -17.90
C ASP A 94 2.67 17.56 -16.88
N VAL A 95 2.34 16.89 -15.75
CA VAL A 95 3.27 16.62 -14.66
C VAL A 95 3.55 15.12 -14.62
N PRO A 96 4.79 14.69 -14.90
CA PRO A 96 5.13 13.28 -14.92
C PRO A 96 5.10 12.68 -13.50
N LEU A 97 4.28 11.67 -13.28
CA LEU A 97 4.25 10.91 -12.03
C LEU A 97 5.11 9.65 -12.19
N HIS A 98 6.08 9.48 -11.30
CA HIS A 98 7.10 8.43 -11.40
C HIS A 98 6.74 7.18 -10.57
N LEU A 99 6.11 7.38 -9.42
CA LEU A 99 5.76 6.29 -8.52
C LEU A 99 4.44 6.58 -7.80
N ILE A 100 3.62 5.55 -7.72
CA ILE A 100 2.43 5.51 -6.88
C ILE A 100 2.60 4.37 -5.89
N ASP A 101 2.49 4.64 -4.60
CA ASP A 101 2.56 3.61 -3.57
C ASP A 101 1.38 3.74 -2.60
N LEU A 102 1.14 2.73 -1.80
CA LEU A 102 0.09 2.77 -0.79
C LEU A 102 0.54 3.59 0.42
N SER A 103 -0.39 4.32 1.01
CA SER A 103 -0.12 5.23 2.13
C SER A 103 0.73 4.63 3.26
N PRO A 104 0.54 3.36 3.74
CA PRO A 104 1.38 2.80 4.79
C PRO A 104 2.86 2.67 4.38
N PHE A 105 3.13 2.30 3.11
CA PHE A 105 4.49 2.19 2.60
C PHE A 105 5.15 3.56 2.51
N CYS A 106 4.42 4.56 1.98
CA CYS A 106 4.91 5.95 1.92
C CYS A 106 5.26 6.50 3.31
N TYR A 107 4.41 6.23 4.31
CA TYR A 107 4.65 6.72 5.67
C TYR A 107 5.86 6.06 6.32
N VAL A 108 6.00 4.74 6.17
CA VAL A 108 7.16 4.01 6.70
C VAL A 108 8.44 4.41 5.97
N ALA A 109 8.40 4.56 4.64
CA ALA A 109 9.55 5.02 3.87
C ALA A 109 9.98 6.46 4.24
N GLY A 110 9.01 7.36 4.47
CA GLY A 110 9.28 8.75 4.82
C GLY A 110 9.78 8.97 6.25
N LEU A 111 9.36 8.12 7.19
CA LEU A 111 9.78 8.18 8.60
C LEU A 111 11.02 7.33 8.87
N GLY A 112 11.28 6.32 8.02
CA GLY A 112 12.48 5.52 7.96
C GLY A 112 12.99 5.01 9.31
N GLU A 113 14.26 5.22 9.54
CA GLU A 113 14.96 4.76 10.74
C GLU A 113 14.44 5.37 12.05
N GLN A 114 13.66 6.45 11.99
CA GLN A 114 13.14 7.13 13.18
C GLN A 114 12.07 6.32 13.92
N ILE A 115 11.40 5.38 13.22
CA ILE A 115 10.31 4.59 13.83
C ILE A 115 10.87 3.44 14.68
N GLY A 116 11.98 2.83 14.25
CA GLY A 116 12.48 1.58 14.84
C GLY A 116 11.45 0.45 14.76
N ASP A 117 11.32 -0.32 15.84
CA ASP A 117 10.32 -1.39 15.97
C ASP A 117 9.07 -0.87 16.69
N GLY A 118 7.89 -1.14 16.15
CA GLY A 118 6.65 -0.73 16.80
C GLY A 118 5.43 -0.62 15.89
N LEU A 119 4.43 0.11 16.38
CA LEU A 119 3.22 0.41 15.63
C LEU A 119 3.20 1.89 15.23
N LEU A 120 3.10 2.14 13.94
CA LEU A 120 2.86 3.46 13.38
C LEU A 120 1.38 3.63 13.09
N ILE A 121 0.76 4.64 13.72
CA ILE A 121 -0.64 5.00 13.47
C ILE A 121 -0.67 6.32 12.73
N CYS A 122 -1.22 6.31 11.52
CA CYS A 122 -1.43 7.50 10.70
C CYS A 122 -2.92 7.72 10.48
N ALA A 123 -3.42 8.85 10.98
CA ALA A 123 -4.81 9.25 10.81
C ALA A 123 -4.91 10.45 9.88
N THR A 124 -5.73 10.33 8.84
CA THR A 124 -6.00 11.37 7.87
C THR A 124 -7.50 11.64 7.79
N ASP A 125 -7.91 12.55 6.94
CA ASP A 125 -9.32 12.83 6.63
C ASP A 125 -9.98 11.72 5.80
N GLN A 126 -9.19 10.79 5.22
CA GLN A 126 -9.67 9.73 4.36
C GLN A 126 -9.66 8.35 5.04
N GLU A 127 -8.64 8.08 5.86
CA GLU A 127 -8.44 6.78 6.50
C GLU A 127 -7.57 6.89 7.74
N THR A 128 -7.63 5.86 8.58
CA THR A 128 -6.63 5.61 9.61
C THR A 128 -5.92 4.31 9.30
N THR A 129 -4.59 4.34 9.23
CA THR A 129 -3.77 3.14 9.05
C THR A 129 -3.01 2.82 10.33
N VAL A 130 -2.92 1.53 10.65
CA VAL A 130 -2.06 0.99 11.71
C VAL A 130 -1.06 0.07 11.04
N SER A 131 0.19 0.41 11.12
CA SER A 131 1.30 -0.31 10.48
C SER A 131 2.20 -0.93 11.54
N LEU A 132 2.51 -2.22 11.38
CA LEU A 132 3.54 -2.91 12.15
C LEU A 132 4.88 -2.71 11.45
N VAL A 133 5.83 -2.12 12.16
CA VAL A 133 7.18 -1.83 11.67
C VAL A 133 8.18 -2.63 12.47
N GLN A 134 9.13 -3.29 11.79
CA GLN A 134 10.27 -3.99 12.39
C GLN A 134 11.52 -3.73 11.54
N GLY A 135 12.61 -3.36 12.19
CA GLY A 135 13.85 -2.99 11.51
C GLY A 135 13.67 -1.84 10.51
N GLY A 136 12.76 -0.91 10.77
CA GLY A 136 12.42 0.18 9.85
C GLY A 136 11.61 -0.24 8.62
N CYS A 137 11.19 -1.51 8.52
CA CYS A 137 10.42 -2.04 7.40
C CYS A 137 8.96 -2.29 7.77
N LEU A 138 8.06 -2.06 6.82
CA LEU A 138 6.63 -2.39 6.98
C LEU A 138 6.42 -3.89 6.90
N ILE A 139 6.02 -4.50 8.01
CA ILE A 139 5.72 -5.94 8.09
C ILE A 139 4.28 -6.23 7.68
N ASP A 140 3.33 -5.51 8.29
CA ASP A 140 1.90 -5.63 7.96
C ASP A 140 1.18 -4.34 8.32
N TYR A 141 -0.03 -4.17 7.81
CA TYR A 141 -0.86 -3.01 8.13
C TYR A 141 -2.36 -3.33 8.10
N ARG A 142 -3.12 -2.47 8.75
CA ARG A 142 -4.57 -2.42 8.67
C ARG A 142 -5.01 -1.01 8.31
N ALA A 143 -5.93 -0.91 7.36
CA ALA A 143 -6.54 0.36 6.97
C ALA A 143 -8.00 0.38 7.40
N LEU A 144 -8.35 1.37 8.19
CA LEU A 144 -9.67 1.52 8.78
C LEU A 144 -10.42 2.69 8.14
N PRO A 145 -11.74 2.60 8.00
CA PRO A 145 -12.58 3.72 7.55
C PRO A 145 -12.77 4.78 8.67
N VAL A 146 -11.71 5.05 9.41
CA VAL A 146 -11.71 5.97 10.55
C VAL A 146 -10.95 7.21 10.14
N THR A 147 -11.60 8.35 10.20
CA THR A 147 -10.99 9.64 9.86
C THR A 147 -10.37 10.29 11.09
N ALA A 148 -9.51 11.28 10.88
CA ALA A 148 -8.89 12.07 11.95
C ALA A 148 -9.89 12.96 12.73
N LYS A 149 -11.16 13.03 12.32
CA LYS A 149 -12.22 13.70 13.08
C LYS A 149 -12.47 12.96 14.39
N PRO A 150 -12.98 13.64 15.45
CA PRO A 150 -13.19 13.02 16.76
C PRO A 150 -13.91 11.68 16.60
N ALA A 151 -13.19 10.63 16.95
CA ALA A 151 -13.70 9.26 16.76
C ALA A 151 -14.84 9.01 17.73
N GLN A 152 -15.95 8.50 17.23
CA GLN A 152 -16.98 7.92 18.08
C GLN A 152 -16.40 6.69 18.81
N ALA A 153 -16.92 6.36 19.99
CA ALA A 153 -16.42 5.25 20.80
C ALA A 153 -16.30 3.91 20.04
N ALA A 154 -17.21 3.64 19.08
CA ALA A 154 -17.16 2.46 18.23
C ALA A 154 -15.92 2.43 17.32
N GLN A 155 -15.49 3.56 16.80
CA GLN A 155 -14.30 3.67 15.95
C GLN A 155 -13.02 3.45 16.76
N LEU A 156 -12.97 3.98 17.99
CA LEU A 156 -11.84 3.74 18.88
C LEU A 156 -11.75 2.25 19.27
N GLN A 157 -12.88 1.60 19.55
CA GLN A 157 -12.89 0.16 19.83
C GLN A 157 -12.41 -0.67 18.64
N GLN A 158 -12.78 -0.30 17.42
CA GLN A 158 -12.29 -0.95 16.22
C GLN A 158 -10.77 -0.78 16.07
N LEU A 159 -10.25 0.44 16.24
CA LEU A 159 -8.82 0.72 16.21
C LEU A 159 -8.04 -0.13 17.24
N LEU A 160 -8.52 -0.18 18.49
CA LEU A 160 -7.91 -0.99 19.54
C LEU A 160 -7.91 -2.50 19.21
N ARG A 161 -8.94 -2.99 18.52
CA ARG A 161 -9.01 -4.39 18.07
C ARG A 161 -7.92 -4.69 17.04
N GLU A 162 -7.76 -3.84 16.03
CA GLU A 162 -6.74 -4.01 14.99
C GLU A 162 -5.31 -3.91 15.56
N ILE A 163 -5.08 -3.00 16.51
CA ILE A 163 -3.81 -2.90 17.24
C ILE A 163 -3.48 -4.22 17.95
N ARG A 164 -4.48 -4.85 18.60
CA ARG A 164 -4.26 -6.13 19.29
C ARG A 164 -3.88 -7.25 18.32
N VAL A 165 -4.55 -7.31 17.17
CA VAL A 165 -4.25 -8.32 16.13
C VAL A 165 -2.82 -8.14 15.63
N LEU A 166 -2.41 -6.93 15.27
CA LEU A 166 -1.06 -6.67 14.79
C LEU A 166 0.02 -6.96 15.85
N LYS A 167 -0.25 -6.67 17.12
CA LYS A 167 0.68 -7.00 18.22
C LYS A 167 0.90 -8.50 18.43
N GLN A 168 -0.03 -9.35 17.99
CA GLN A 168 0.15 -10.81 18.06
C GLN A 168 1.03 -11.35 16.92
N MET A 169 1.28 -10.54 15.89
CA MET A 169 2.12 -10.90 14.74
C MET A 169 3.57 -10.41 14.93
N ALA A 170 3.83 -9.55 15.92
CA ALA A 170 5.16 -9.03 16.26
C ALA A 170 5.91 -9.97 17.19
#